data_6d353ae5931687f3181660c8d5925ee2
#
_entry.id   6d353ae5931687f3181660c8d5925ee2
#
_cell.length_a   1.000
_cell.length_b   1.000
_cell.length_c   1.000
_cell.angle_alpha   90.00
_cell.angle_beta   90.00
_cell.angle_gamma   90.00
#
_symmetry.space_group_name_H-M   'P 1'
#
loop_
_entity.id
_entity.type
_entity.pdbx_description
1 polymer ?
#
loop_
_entity_poly.entity_id
_entity_poly.type
_entity_poly.pdbx_seq_one_letter_code
_entity_poly.pdbx_strand_id
1 'polypeptide(L)'
;MSKRIKNMVLEDLRKQIGSTRDFLVVDASALAGPKANTLRVKLLKQNIRMLGVKNTLAVKVLKDLGLEAVAPYLSGPSTLVYGSTDVVALSKEVAKSAKENEKLKIKGGVVEGRGLDTAGVDALSKSPSREELLSKIAGMILAPGANLAALVGAPGANLAGLVKSVSEKEESASPAAS
;
A
#
# COMPACT_ATOMS: atom_id res chain seq x y z
N MET A 1 -0.46 -3.12 36.94
CA MET A 1 0.89 -2.80 36.42
C MET A 1 1.53 -1.71 37.26
N SER A 2 2.76 -1.94 37.73
CA SER A 2 3.53 -0.96 38.48
C SER A 2 3.85 0.30 37.62
N LYS A 3 3.98 1.47 38.22
CA LYS A 3 4.33 2.74 37.57
C LYS A 3 5.65 2.63 36.78
N ARG A 4 6.61 1.88 37.33
CA ARG A 4 7.93 1.62 36.70
C ARG A 4 7.78 0.83 35.38
N ILE A 5 6.96 -0.23 35.37
CA ILE A 5 6.71 -1.04 34.17
C ILE A 5 5.99 -0.22 33.09
N LYS A 6 5.03 0.63 33.47
CA LYS A 6 4.35 1.51 32.52
C LYS A 6 5.32 2.48 31.84
N ASN A 7 6.25 3.06 32.58
CA ASN A 7 7.25 3.96 32.02
C ASN A 7 8.21 3.23 31.06
N MET A 8 8.67 2.02 31.41
CA MET A 8 9.50 1.21 30.50
C MET A 8 8.77 0.91 29.18
N VAL A 9 7.50 0.52 29.25
CA VAL A 9 6.68 0.27 28.04
C VAL A 9 6.50 1.56 27.23
N LEU A 10 6.31 2.71 27.87
CA LEU A 10 6.21 4.00 27.17
C LEU A 10 7.52 4.37 26.47
N GLU A 11 8.66 4.12 27.10
CA GLU A 11 9.99 4.36 26.50
C GLU A 11 10.24 3.43 25.32
N ASP A 12 9.89 2.15 25.45
CA ASP A 12 10.01 1.18 24.35
C ASP A 12 9.11 1.55 23.17
N LEU A 13 7.87 1.95 23.45
CA LEU A 13 6.95 2.44 22.41
C LEU A 13 7.52 3.68 21.73
N ARG A 14 8.07 4.65 22.47
CA ARG A 14 8.73 5.83 21.92
C ARG A 14 9.91 5.46 21.01
N LYS A 15 10.73 4.49 21.43
CA LYS A 15 11.87 4.03 20.63
C LYS A 15 11.43 3.36 19.32
N GLN A 16 10.38 2.55 19.39
CA GLN A 16 9.87 1.82 18.22
C GLN A 16 9.12 2.72 17.24
N ILE A 17 8.35 3.68 17.74
CA ILE A 17 7.53 4.61 16.96
C ILE A 17 8.34 5.82 16.49
N GLY A 18 9.39 6.19 17.20
CA GLY A 18 10.08 7.48 17.27
C GLY A 18 10.39 8.24 15.97
N SER A 19 10.41 7.60 14.81
CA SER A 19 10.65 8.27 13.54
C SER A 19 9.47 8.24 12.58
N THR A 20 8.47 7.39 12.83
CA THR A 20 7.36 7.17 11.90
C THR A 20 6.18 8.05 12.30
N ARG A 21 5.64 8.80 11.34
CA ARG A 21 4.45 9.65 11.53
C ARG A 21 3.18 9.01 10.98
N ASP A 22 3.32 7.92 10.26
CA ASP A 22 2.26 7.25 9.54
C ASP A 22 1.93 5.91 10.21
N PHE A 23 0.69 5.78 10.67
CA PHE A 23 0.19 4.63 11.41
C PHE A 23 -1.17 4.22 10.90
N LEU A 24 -1.34 2.91 10.70
CA LEU A 24 -2.66 2.32 10.53
C LEU A 24 -3.04 1.55 11.80
N VAL A 25 -4.29 1.66 12.20
CA VAL A 25 -4.87 0.95 13.34
C VAL A 25 -5.72 -0.18 12.80
N VAL A 26 -5.36 -1.40 13.15
CA VAL A 26 -6.08 -2.61 12.77
C VAL A 26 -6.47 -3.42 13.99
N ASP A 27 -7.54 -4.17 13.88
CA ASP A 27 -7.96 -5.15 14.88
C ASP A 27 -7.59 -6.55 14.38
N ALA A 28 -6.63 -7.18 15.02
CA ALA A 28 -6.15 -8.51 14.71
C ALA A 28 -6.53 -9.55 15.76
N SER A 29 -7.41 -9.20 16.73
CA SER A 29 -7.76 -10.07 17.88
C SER A 29 -8.52 -11.33 17.47
N ALA A 30 -9.30 -11.25 16.40
CA ALA A 30 -10.08 -12.39 15.89
C ALA A 30 -9.26 -13.35 15.01
N LEU A 31 -7.97 -13.06 14.72
CA LEU A 31 -7.11 -13.93 13.94
C LEU A 31 -6.59 -15.10 14.76
N ALA A 32 -6.65 -16.31 14.20
CA ALA A 32 -6.00 -17.48 14.78
C ALA A 32 -4.47 -17.28 14.85
N GLY A 33 -3.83 -17.73 15.93
CA GLY A 33 -2.39 -17.55 16.17
C GLY A 33 -1.47 -17.87 14.98
N PRO A 34 -1.62 -19.02 14.31
CA PRO A 34 -0.79 -19.35 13.12
C PRO A 34 -0.97 -18.34 11.99
N LYS A 35 -2.21 -17.93 11.70
CA LYS A 35 -2.52 -16.95 10.64
C LYS A 35 -1.98 -15.55 10.99
N ALA A 36 -2.06 -15.15 12.26
CA ALA A 36 -1.48 -13.90 12.72
C ALA A 36 0.06 -13.89 12.58
N ASN A 37 0.70 -15.03 12.80
CA ASN A 37 2.16 -15.15 12.68
C ASN A 37 2.59 -15.11 11.22
N THR A 38 1.92 -15.85 10.33
CA THR A 38 2.20 -15.78 8.89
C THR A 38 2.00 -14.37 8.32
N LEU A 39 0.98 -13.64 8.80
CA LEU A 39 0.73 -12.25 8.43
C LEU A 39 1.86 -11.33 8.90
N ARG A 40 2.32 -11.47 10.15
CA ARG A 40 3.46 -10.70 10.66
C ARG A 40 4.73 -10.95 9.84
N VAL A 41 5.02 -12.21 9.49
CA VAL A 41 6.19 -12.56 8.67
C VAL A 41 6.08 -11.99 7.25
N LYS A 42 4.91 -12.03 6.64
CA LYS A 42 4.66 -11.41 5.32
C LYS A 42 4.92 -9.90 5.36
N LEU A 43 4.38 -9.21 6.36
CA LEU A 43 4.53 -7.76 6.52
C LEU A 43 5.97 -7.35 6.86
N LEU A 44 6.66 -8.16 7.69
CA LEU A 44 8.08 -7.94 8.00
C LEU A 44 8.98 -7.96 6.76
N LYS A 45 8.70 -8.82 5.77
CA LYS A 45 9.45 -8.84 4.50
C LYS A 45 9.35 -7.53 3.73
N GLN A 46 8.33 -6.74 3.99
CA GLN A 46 8.09 -5.42 3.39
C GLN A 46 8.44 -4.26 4.32
N ASN A 47 9.22 -4.54 5.37
CA ASN A 47 9.58 -3.58 6.41
C ASN A 47 8.39 -3.00 7.20
N ILE A 48 7.23 -3.65 7.15
CA ILE A 48 6.04 -3.26 7.89
C ILE A 48 6.01 -4.02 9.21
N ARG A 49 5.89 -3.30 10.31
CA ARG A 49 5.82 -3.86 11.65
C ARG A 49 4.41 -3.78 12.22
N MET A 50 3.98 -4.84 12.90
CA MET A 50 2.72 -4.89 13.63
C MET A 50 3.00 -4.91 15.12
N LEU A 51 2.50 -3.94 15.84
CA LEU A 51 2.66 -3.79 17.27
C LEU A 51 1.31 -3.78 17.97
N GLY A 52 1.02 -4.79 18.78
CA GLY A 52 -0.15 -4.80 19.66
C GLY A 52 0.08 -3.85 20.84
N VAL A 53 -0.78 -2.88 21.02
CA VAL A 53 -0.60 -1.83 22.01
C VAL A 53 -1.76 -1.79 23.01
N LYS A 54 -1.45 -1.33 24.23
CA LYS A 54 -2.49 -0.95 25.18
C LYS A 54 -2.93 0.48 24.89
N ASN A 55 -4.21 0.67 24.50
CA ASN A 55 -4.76 1.95 24.05
C ASN A 55 -4.41 3.12 24.97
N THR A 56 -4.55 2.96 26.28
CA THR A 56 -4.26 4.03 27.27
C THR A 56 -2.81 4.47 27.27
N LEU A 57 -1.85 3.59 26.93
CA LEU A 57 -0.44 3.91 26.84
C LEU A 57 -0.10 4.47 25.46
N ALA A 58 -0.69 3.89 24.41
CA ALA A 58 -0.53 4.37 23.04
C ALA A 58 -1.00 5.82 22.88
N VAL A 59 -2.19 6.15 23.40
CA VAL A 59 -2.74 7.52 23.36
C VAL A 59 -1.77 8.52 24.02
N LYS A 60 -1.12 8.17 25.13
CA LYS A 60 -0.16 9.06 25.79
C LYS A 60 1.06 9.33 24.92
N VAL A 61 1.67 8.28 24.37
CA VAL A 61 2.85 8.41 23.50
C VAL A 61 2.52 9.19 22.22
N LEU A 62 1.36 8.90 21.62
CA LEU A 62 0.94 9.55 20.39
C LEU A 62 0.59 11.03 20.60
N LYS A 63 0.02 11.39 21.77
CA LYS A 63 -0.18 12.78 22.17
C LYS A 63 1.14 13.52 22.33
N ASP A 64 2.11 12.90 23.00
CA ASP A 64 3.46 13.46 23.18
C ASP A 64 4.18 13.69 21.83
N LEU A 65 3.83 12.91 20.79
CA LEU A 65 4.34 13.03 19.42
C LEU A 65 3.49 13.96 18.51
N GLY A 66 2.44 14.59 19.06
CA GLY A 66 1.57 15.48 18.29
C GLY A 66 0.58 14.77 17.35
N LEU A 67 0.36 13.47 17.55
CA LEU A 67 -0.54 12.64 16.72
C LEU A 67 -1.88 12.37 17.44
N GLU A 68 -2.53 13.44 17.94
CA GLU A 68 -3.80 13.32 18.64
C GLU A 68 -4.93 12.77 17.77
N ALA A 69 -4.84 12.91 16.45
CA ALA A 69 -5.82 12.43 15.49
C ALA A 69 -6.02 10.90 15.50
N VAL A 70 -5.11 10.13 16.12
CA VAL A 70 -5.24 8.67 16.28
C VAL A 70 -6.19 8.28 17.41
N ALA A 71 -6.37 9.16 18.41
CA ALA A 71 -7.11 8.84 19.64
C ALA A 71 -8.51 8.25 19.42
N PRO A 72 -9.36 8.76 18.50
CA PRO A 72 -10.69 8.19 18.26
C PRO A 72 -10.66 6.77 17.68
N TYR A 73 -9.60 6.38 16.96
CA TYR A 73 -9.48 5.07 16.33
C TYR A 73 -8.95 3.99 17.25
N LEU A 74 -8.41 4.36 18.43
CA LEU A 74 -7.90 3.45 19.45
C LEU A 74 -9.01 2.96 20.40
N SER A 75 -10.12 2.49 19.86
CA SER A 75 -11.22 1.88 20.63
C SER A 75 -11.15 0.35 20.54
N GLY A 76 -11.28 -0.37 21.67
CA GLY A 76 -11.17 -1.83 21.71
C GLY A 76 -9.77 -2.39 21.43
N PRO A 77 -9.65 -3.66 20.97
CA PRO A 77 -8.35 -4.25 20.65
C PRO A 77 -7.73 -3.53 19.46
N SER A 78 -6.53 -3.02 19.63
CA SER A 78 -5.84 -2.19 18.63
C SER A 78 -4.41 -2.67 18.43
N THR A 79 -4.05 -2.84 17.15
CA THR A 79 -2.71 -3.15 16.70
C THR A 79 -2.26 -2.04 15.79
N LEU A 80 -1.13 -1.42 16.09
CA LEU A 80 -0.52 -0.40 15.24
C LEU A 80 0.30 -1.09 14.16
N VAL A 81 0.14 -0.62 12.93
CA VAL A 81 0.91 -1.07 11.77
C VAL A 81 1.68 0.13 11.23
N TYR A 82 3.00 0.01 11.12
CA TYR A 82 3.91 1.09 10.73
C TYR A 82 5.17 0.56 10.06
N GLY A 83 5.99 1.43 9.48
CA GLY A 83 7.35 1.10 9.03
C GLY A 83 7.56 1.05 7.52
N SER A 84 6.51 1.17 6.70
CA SER A 84 6.70 1.28 5.24
C SER A 84 7.27 2.65 4.87
N THR A 85 8.05 2.70 3.79
CA THR A 85 8.57 3.95 3.21
C THR A 85 7.44 4.81 2.64
N ASP A 86 6.41 4.14 2.07
CA ASP A 86 5.23 4.78 1.49
C ASP A 86 3.95 4.37 2.22
N VAL A 87 3.15 5.37 2.58
CA VAL A 87 1.85 5.17 3.24
C VAL A 87 0.87 4.44 2.34
N VAL A 88 0.93 4.70 1.04
CA VAL A 88 0.07 4.04 0.05
C VAL A 88 0.43 2.56 -0.05
N ALA A 89 1.73 2.21 -0.04
CA ALA A 89 2.17 0.81 -0.02
C ALA A 89 1.69 0.10 1.26
N LEU A 90 1.80 0.76 2.42
CA LEU A 90 1.30 0.25 3.69
C LEU A 90 -0.21 0.00 3.66
N SER A 91 -0.99 0.96 3.16
CA SER A 91 -2.45 0.82 3.06
C SER A 91 -2.86 -0.26 2.05
N LYS A 92 -2.17 -0.39 0.91
CA LYS A 92 -2.39 -1.47 -0.08
C LYS A 92 -2.16 -2.85 0.53
N GLU A 93 -1.05 -3.06 1.24
CA GLU A 93 -0.74 -4.35 1.85
C GLU A 93 -1.68 -4.70 3.01
N VAL A 94 -2.05 -3.72 3.83
CA VAL A 94 -3.03 -3.93 4.91
C VAL A 94 -4.42 -4.23 4.32
N ALA A 95 -4.86 -3.51 3.29
CA ALA A 95 -6.13 -3.77 2.61
C ALA A 95 -6.14 -5.16 1.92
N LYS A 96 -5.01 -5.57 1.32
CA LYS A 96 -4.84 -6.89 0.73
C LYS A 96 -4.92 -7.99 1.79
N SER A 97 -4.23 -7.79 2.91
CA SER A 97 -4.28 -8.70 4.05
C SER A 97 -5.66 -8.79 4.69
N ALA A 98 -6.42 -7.68 4.70
CA ALA A 98 -7.80 -7.66 5.18
C ALA A 98 -8.76 -8.43 4.25
N LYS A 99 -8.53 -8.37 2.93
CA LYS A 99 -9.28 -9.19 1.96
C LYS A 99 -8.95 -10.69 2.05
N GLU A 100 -7.68 -11.04 2.29
CA GLU A 100 -7.27 -12.43 2.51
C GLU A 100 -7.80 -12.99 3.84
N ASN A 101 -8.01 -12.13 4.83
CA ASN A 101 -8.45 -12.49 6.17
C ASN A 101 -9.62 -11.61 6.61
N GLU A 102 -10.86 -12.07 6.39
CA GLU A 102 -12.10 -11.37 6.78
C GLU A 102 -12.16 -10.96 8.26
N LYS A 103 -11.36 -11.62 9.12
CA LYS A 103 -11.27 -11.35 10.55
C LYS A 103 -10.39 -10.17 10.91
N LEU A 104 -9.61 -9.63 9.94
CA LEU A 104 -8.79 -8.44 10.12
C LEU A 104 -9.65 -7.22 9.80
N LYS A 105 -9.97 -6.42 10.81
CA LYS A 105 -10.74 -5.19 10.64
C LYS A 105 -9.82 -3.97 10.67
N ILE A 106 -9.90 -3.14 9.65
CA ILE A 106 -9.23 -1.84 9.62
C ILE A 106 -10.12 -0.86 10.38
N LYS A 107 -9.58 -0.15 11.36
CA LYS A 107 -10.31 0.87 12.14
C LYS A 107 -10.09 2.27 11.61
N GLY A 108 -8.95 2.50 11.00
CA GLY A 108 -8.54 3.78 10.48
C GLY A 108 -7.04 3.95 10.61
N GLY A 109 -6.55 5.18 10.49
CA GLY A 109 -5.14 5.48 10.62
C GLY A 109 -4.86 6.96 10.71
N VAL A 110 -3.60 7.30 10.83
CA VAL A 110 -3.11 8.66 10.70
C VAL A 110 -1.99 8.69 9.68
N VAL A 111 -2.10 9.60 8.75
CA VAL A 111 -1.16 9.83 7.67
C VAL A 111 -0.80 11.31 7.67
N GLU A 112 0.47 11.61 7.79
CA GLU A 112 0.98 13.00 7.86
C GLU A 112 0.23 13.89 8.89
N GLY A 113 -0.19 13.28 10.01
CA GLY A 113 -0.92 13.99 11.07
C GLY A 113 -2.43 14.14 10.83
N ARG A 114 -2.96 13.67 9.70
CA ARG A 114 -4.40 13.67 9.41
C ARG A 114 -5.02 12.32 9.77
N GLY A 115 -6.10 12.35 10.53
CA GLY A 115 -6.88 11.15 10.81
C GLY A 115 -7.64 10.68 9.57
N LEU A 116 -7.53 9.41 9.27
CA LEU A 116 -8.23 8.73 8.17
C LEU A 116 -9.14 7.65 8.76
N ASP A 117 -10.38 7.68 8.33
CA ASP A 117 -11.36 6.63 8.63
C ASP A 117 -11.16 5.42 7.71
N THR A 118 -11.88 4.35 7.95
CA THR A 118 -11.87 3.13 7.12
C THR A 118 -12.05 3.42 5.65
N ALA A 119 -13.01 4.29 5.29
CA ALA A 119 -13.23 4.71 3.92
C ALA A 119 -12.01 5.46 3.32
N GLY A 120 -11.33 6.27 4.14
CA GLY A 120 -10.10 6.96 3.73
C GLY A 120 -8.94 6.00 3.48
N VAL A 121 -8.78 4.97 4.32
CA VAL A 121 -7.76 3.93 4.11
C VAL A 121 -8.05 3.12 2.85
N ASP A 122 -9.31 2.80 2.57
CA ASP A 122 -9.71 2.12 1.33
C ASP A 122 -9.46 2.98 0.08
N ALA A 123 -9.71 4.29 0.16
CA ALA A 123 -9.39 5.23 -0.92
C ALA A 123 -7.88 5.30 -1.16
N LEU A 124 -7.07 5.37 -0.10
CA LEU A 124 -5.61 5.32 -0.19
C LEU A 124 -5.10 4.01 -0.78
N SER A 125 -5.70 2.89 -0.45
CA SER A 125 -5.31 1.59 -1.02
C SER A 125 -5.52 1.50 -2.54
N LYS A 126 -6.44 2.29 -3.08
CA LYS A 126 -6.70 2.41 -4.54
C LYS A 126 -5.85 3.47 -5.21
N SER A 127 -5.23 4.37 -4.44
CA SER A 127 -4.38 5.43 -4.98
C SER A 127 -3.08 4.87 -5.56
N PRO A 128 -2.56 5.44 -6.64
CA PRO A 128 -1.25 5.06 -7.15
C PRO A 128 -0.14 5.44 -6.15
N SER A 129 0.94 4.68 -6.14
CA SER A 129 2.11 4.98 -5.32
C SER A 129 2.76 6.29 -5.75
N ARG A 130 3.62 6.86 -4.91
CA ARG A 130 4.36 8.09 -5.24
C ARG A 130 5.16 7.95 -6.54
N GLU A 131 5.80 6.81 -6.73
CA GLU A 131 6.58 6.50 -7.94
C GLU A 131 5.68 6.38 -9.17
N GLU A 132 4.53 5.73 -9.04
CA GLU A 132 3.52 5.63 -10.10
C GLU A 132 2.95 7.00 -10.49
N LEU A 133 2.73 7.90 -9.50
CA LEU A 133 2.29 9.28 -9.76
C LEU A 133 3.35 10.06 -10.51
N LEU A 134 4.62 9.98 -10.10
CA LEU A 134 5.73 10.63 -10.80
C LEU A 134 5.88 10.10 -12.22
N SER A 135 5.80 8.79 -12.41
CA SER A 135 5.82 8.16 -13.74
C SER A 135 4.67 8.63 -14.63
N LYS A 136 3.47 8.75 -14.05
CA LYS A 136 2.30 9.25 -14.76
C LYS A 136 2.46 10.72 -15.19
N ILE A 137 3.00 11.57 -14.32
CA ILE A 137 3.26 12.98 -14.65
C ILE A 137 4.31 13.07 -15.76
N ALA A 138 5.41 12.32 -15.66
CA ALA A 138 6.43 12.25 -16.70
C ALA A 138 5.85 11.74 -18.03
N GLY A 139 5.02 10.70 -17.97
CA GLY A 139 4.30 10.17 -19.14
C GLY A 139 3.38 11.20 -19.78
N MET A 140 2.66 12.00 -19.00
CA MET A 140 1.80 13.07 -19.53
C MET A 140 2.59 14.17 -20.22
N ILE A 141 3.80 14.49 -19.75
CA ILE A 141 4.68 15.48 -20.39
C ILE A 141 5.25 14.94 -21.71
N LEU A 142 5.56 13.65 -21.76
CA LEU A 142 6.10 12.99 -22.96
C LEU A 142 5.02 12.59 -23.99
N ALA A 143 3.76 12.45 -23.55
CA ALA A 143 2.65 11.97 -24.37
C ALA A 143 2.46 12.75 -25.70
N PRO A 144 2.51 14.11 -25.74
CA PRO A 144 2.36 14.84 -27.00
C PRO A 144 3.46 14.48 -28.01
N GLY A 145 4.72 14.37 -27.55
CA GLY A 145 5.84 13.97 -28.42
C GLY A 145 5.72 12.54 -28.92
N ALA A 146 5.36 11.62 -28.05
CA ALA A 146 5.13 10.22 -28.40
C ALA A 146 3.98 10.05 -29.40
N ASN A 147 2.88 10.80 -29.22
CA ASN A 147 1.75 10.79 -30.14
C ASN A 147 2.14 11.33 -31.53
N LEU A 148 2.91 12.42 -31.58
CA LEU A 148 3.42 12.95 -32.84
C LEU A 148 4.33 11.95 -33.55
N ALA A 149 5.27 11.35 -32.83
CA ALA A 149 6.14 10.31 -33.38
C ALA A 149 5.35 9.10 -33.91
N ALA A 150 4.34 8.66 -33.16
CA ALA A 150 3.46 7.58 -33.56
C ALA A 150 2.67 7.92 -34.84
N LEU A 151 2.12 9.14 -34.95
CA LEU A 151 1.38 9.60 -36.12
C LEU A 151 2.27 9.65 -37.38
N VAL A 152 3.53 10.07 -37.24
CA VAL A 152 4.49 10.10 -38.34
C VAL A 152 4.91 8.68 -38.74
N GLY A 153 5.06 7.78 -37.78
CA GLY A 153 5.42 6.37 -38.03
C GLY A 153 4.27 5.48 -38.49
N ALA A 154 3.01 5.85 -38.18
CA ALA A 154 1.84 5.03 -38.42
C ALA A 154 1.65 4.62 -39.91
N PRO A 155 1.82 5.51 -40.91
CA PRO A 155 1.68 5.11 -42.31
C PRO A 155 2.65 4.02 -42.73
N GLY A 156 3.93 4.16 -42.29
CA GLY A 156 4.96 3.16 -42.58
C GLY A 156 4.70 1.81 -41.92
N ALA A 157 4.28 1.82 -40.66
CA ALA A 157 3.93 0.61 -39.92
C ALA A 157 2.70 -0.10 -40.52
N ASN A 158 1.69 0.64 -40.98
CA ASN A 158 0.51 0.10 -41.61
C ASN A 158 0.85 -0.55 -42.97
N LEU A 159 1.70 0.12 -43.78
CA LEU A 159 2.17 -0.44 -45.04
C LEU A 159 2.99 -1.72 -44.85
N ALA A 160 3.92 -1.73 -43.91
CA ALA A 160 4.71 -2.91 -43.56
C ALA A 160 3.81 -4.08 -43.06
N GLY A 161 2.78 -3.76 -42.24
CA GLY A 161 1.79 -4.75 -41.81
C GLY A 161 0.98 -5.33 -42.94
N LEU A 162 0.55 -4.51 -43.91
CA LEU A 162 -0.18 -4.96 -45.07
C LEU A 162 0.68 -5.87 -45.99
N VAL A 163 1.94 -5.46 -46.26
CA VAL A 163 2.89 -6.26 -47.04
C VAL A 163 3.10 -7.62 -46.37
N LYS A 164 3.31 -7.61 -45.04
CA LYS A 164 3.49 -8.84 -44.28
C LYS A 164 2.24 -9.76 -44.36
N SER A 165 1.05 -9.20 -44.22
CA SER A 165 -0.20 -9.97 -44.28
C SER A 165 -0.45 -10.53 -45.68
N VAL A 166 -0.02 -9.85 -46.75
CA VAL A 166 -0.10 -10.37 -48.13
C VAL A 166 0.89 -11.51 -48.35
N SER A 167 2.15 -11.36 -47.90
CA SER A 167 3.16 -12.41 -47.99
C SER A 167 2.76 -13.69 -47.23
N GLU A 168 2.21 -13.55 -46.04
CA GLU A 168 1.71 -14.68 -45.25
C GLU A 168 0.49 -15.37 -45.93
N LYS A 169 -0.36 -14.63 -46.61
CA LYS A 169 -1.47 -15.19 -47.41
C LYS A 169 -0.98 -15.90 -48.68
N GLU A 170 0.03 -15.39 -49.34
CA GLU A 170 0.64 -16.04 -50.49
C GLU A 170 1.35 -17.32 -50.09
N GLU A 171 2.07 -17.35 -48.99
CA GLU A 171 2.66 -18.57 -48.42
C GLU A 171 1.62 -19.60 -48.02
N SER A 172 0.48 -19.17 -47.45
CA SER A 172 -0.63 -20.06 -47.07
C SER A 172 -1.50 -20.49 -48.24
N ALA A 173 -1.46 -19.77 -49.36
CA ALA A 173 -2.22 -20.06 -50.58
C ALA A 173 -1.42 -20.86 -51.65
N SER A 174 -0.11 -21.10 -51.41
CA SER A 174 0.65 -22.02 -52.27
C SER A 174 0.31 -23.47 -51.90
N PRO A 175 -0.54 -24.14 -52.63
CA PRO A 175 -0.79 -25.57 -52.42
C PRO A 175 0.48 -26.32 -52.82
N ALA A 176 0.92 -27.26 -51.99
CA ALA A 176 1.95 -28.21 -52.29
C ALA A 176 1.63 -28.88 -53.65
N ALA A 177 2.33 -28.43 -54.68
CA ALA A 177 2.40 -29.14 -55.94
C ALA A 177 3.52 -30.16 -55.82
N SER A 178 3.13 -31.41 -55.55
CA SER A 178 3.89 -32.62 -55.90
C SER A 178 2.98 -33.82 -55.72
#